data_5620c0754435fb216b63b54f7ac9a005
#
_entry.id   5620c0754435fb216b63b54f7ac9a005
#
_cell.length_a   1.000
_cell.length_b   1.000
_cell.length_c   1.000
_cell.angle_alpha   90.00
_cell.angle_beta   90.00
_cell.angle_gamma   90.00
#
_symmetry.space_group_name_H-M   'P 1'
#
loop_
_entity.id
_entity.type
_entity.pdbx_description
1 polymer ?
#
loop_
_entity_poly.entity_id
_entity_poly.type
_entity_poly.pdbx_seq_one_letter_code
_entity_poly.pdbx_strand_id
1 'polypeptide(L)'
;MYSKNKNISVEHIMIGATAALSIYGVYKLTQKYRVKNTLLLTCGYDNSVCGLPVPKVLTHPLGAPGVYFGTHLKNSAYQVSKPTNVDGHVGVFGESSRGKTSGIVIPTMAYFPGPQFIIDTKGDLAQVWQQFHRNDGRKLKRFSPAARDKNPCWIDPFELLKYDPDNKCGHAWDLAEAILPTNRMDNSPVWKEAAQTILAGTLLYYFEEGWNFADALVQIASSKISELVQKIAASNHVEAAMFVKQLSDIDEKVLLNIGLDFRSLMQMVSVPAILNAFSPDSECEQLSLYDFAMGTENFDLIFEVPDAELQQLRPLVVLVLTQLMRYLARRPEQTRVDAEVPPMLLLLDEFPRLGQMPSIIDGLNTLRSKKVTFLLCMQSIASLESLYGAADARVILENLSFKVILGATDTQSQMYFSRLIGDVLMEAENLSVGVPLNVSQSYHLERRPYIYPHAFQTLQDVIVVSPKGAFQVKKHRPWVSLPKFVKK
;
A
#
# COMPACT_ATOMS: atom_id res chain seq x y z
N MET A 1 26.16 10.05 -87.48
CA MET A 1 26.15 11.49 -87.77
C MET A 1 25.30 12.23 -86.72
N TYR A 2 25.77 13.32 -86.20
CA TYR A 2 25.24 14.25 -85.21
C TYR A 2 25.32 13.85 -83.72
N SER A 3 26.46 14.21 -83.18
CA SER A 3 26.71 14.58 -81.78
C SER A 3 25.93 15.88 -81.46
N LYS A 4 25.03 15.82 -80.44
CA LYS A 4 24.50 17.02 -79.79
C LYS A 4 25.30 17.22 -78.49
N ASN A 5 26.33 18.09 -78.56
CA ASN A 5 26.90 18.72 -77.40
C ASN A 5 25.86 19.59 -76.71
N LYS A 6 25.37 19.20 -75.53
CA LYS A 6 24.67 20.10 -74.64
C LYS A 6 25.71 20.97 -73.92
N ASN A 7 25.91 22.19 -74.36
CA ASN A 7 26.60 23.20 -73.59
C ASN A 7 25.80 23.48 -72.30
N ILE A 8 26.21 22.94 -71.21
CA ILE A 8 25.72 23.32 -69.90
C ILE A 8 26.34 24.67 -69.60
N SER A 9 25.50 25.72 -69.54
CA SER A 9 25.98 27.07 -69.27
C SER A 9 26.57 27.17 -67.85
N VAL A 10 27.59 28.02 -67.71
CA VAL A 10 28.26 28.29 -66.41
C VAL A 10 27.26 28.70 -65.35
N GLU A 11 26.15 29.34 -65.75
CA GLU A 11 25.04 29.68 -64.82
C GLU A 11 24.38 28.46 -64.21
N HIS A 12 24.14 27.40 -64.99
CA HIS A 12 23.56 26.16 -64.46
C HIS A 12 24.49 25.43 -63.50
N ILE A 13 25.80 25.53 -63.72
CA ILE A 13 26.82 24.96 -62.79
C ILE A 13 26.87 25.80 -61.51
N MET A 14 26.80 27.13 -61.63
CA MET A 14 26.79 28.04 -60.48
C MET A 14 25.52 27.88 -59.62
N ILE A 15 24.34 27.76 -60.25
CA ILE A 15 23.09 27.50 -59.53
C ILE A 15 23.13 26.15 -58.85
N GLY A 16 23.64 25.10 -59.49
CA GLY A 16 23.81 23.77 -58.90
C GLY A 16 24.78 23.74 -57.71
N ALA A 17 25.92 24.46 -57.83
CA ALA A 17 26.90 24.56 -56.77
C ALA A 17 26.37 25.37 -55.57
N THR A 18 25.62 26.45 -55.79
CA THR A 18 25.02 27.26 -54.72
C THR A 18 23.90 26.46 -54.01
N ALA A 19 23.10 25.71 -54.75
CA ALA A 19 22.08 24.82 -54.17
C ALA A 19 22.71 23.68 -53.35
N ALA A 20 23.82 23.07 -53.85
CA ALA A 20 24.54 22.01 -53.14
C ALA A 20 25.22 22.52 -51.86
N LEU A 21 25.82 23.74 -51.90
CA LEU A 21 26.41 24.41 -50.75
C LEU A 21 25.34 24.78 -49.72
N SER A 22 24.14 25.21 -50.16
CA SER A 22 23.03 25.54 -49.28
C SER A 22 22.45 24.25 -48.65
N ILE A 23 22.31 23.16 -49.39
CA ILE A 23 21.86 21.84 -48.85
C ILE A 23 22.92 21.27 -47.90
N TYR A 24 24.19 21.39 -48.23
CA TYR A 24 25.28 20.94 -47.33
C TYR A 24 25.36 21.80 -46.07
N GLY A 25 25.19 23.11 -46.18
CA GLY A 25 25.12 24.03 -45.04
C GLY A 25 23.90 23.71 -44.11
N VAL A 26 22.73 23.49 -44.70
CA VAL A 26 21.56 23.08 -43.97
C VAL A 26 21.73 21.68 -43.35
N TYR A 27 22.34 20.74 -44.09
CA TYR A 27 22.68 19.42 -43.54
C TYR A 27 23.67 19.48 -42.37
N LYS A 28 24.70 20.31 -42.48
CA LYS A 28 25.70 20.49 -41.40
C LYS A 28 25.10 21.21 -40.18
N LEU A 29 24.21 22.19 -40.43
CA LEU A 29 23.43 22.82 -39.36
C LEU A 29 22.46 21.81 -38.70
N THR A 30 21.71 21.04 -39.48
CA THR A 30 20.81 20.02 -38.93
C THR A 30 21.56 18.92 -38.15
N GLN A 31 22.76 18.52 -38.59
CA GLN A 31 23.61 17.60 -37.84
C GLN A 31 24.12 18.22 -36.53
N LYS A 32 24.58 19.49 -36.55
CA LYS A 32 25.01 20.22 -35.35
C LYS A 32 23.85 20.40 -34.34
N TYR A 33 22.66 20.67 -34.84
CA TYR A 33 21.46 20.83 -34.02
C TYR A 33 20.86 19.47 -33.60
N ARG A 34 20.94 18.43 -34.45
CA ARG A 34 20.55 17.06 -34.11
C ARG A 34 21.37 16.52 -32.93
N VAL A 35 22.66 16.85 -32.86
CA VAL A 35 23.53 16.48 -31.74
C VAL A 35 23.10 17.23 -30.45
N LYS A 36 22.81 18.54 -30.54
CA LYS A 36 22.31 19.31 -29.37
C LYS A 36 20.92 18.87 -28.94
N ASN A 37 19.99 18.69 -29.88
CA ASN A 37 18.65 18.19 -29.61
C ASN A 37 18.66 16.71 -29.21
N THR A 38 19.59 15.89 -29.71
CA THR A 38 19.74 14.50 -29.28
C THR A 38 20.26 14.42 -27.84
N LEU A 39 21.12 15.34 -27.40
CA LEU A 39 21.54 15.40 -25.99
C LEU A 39 20.40 15.89 -25.06
N LEU A 40 19.53 16.78 -25.53
CA LEU A 40 18.34 17.25 -24.80
C LEU A 40 17.18 16.26 -24.88
N LEU A 41 17.02 15.58 -26.04
CA LEU A 41 16.03 14.52 -26.23
C LEU A 41 16.45 13.19 -25.58
N THR A 42 17.74 12.89 -25.42
CA THR A 42 18.22 11.70 -24.71
C THR A 42 18.02 11.84 -23.19
N CYS A 43 18.01 13.04 -22.63
CA CYS A 43 17.53 13.20 -21.24
C CYS A 43 16.03 12.96 -21.08
N GLY A 44 15.24 13.08 -22.17
CA GLY A 44 13.80 12.79 -22.17
C GLY A 44 13.41 11.42 -22.72
N TYR A 45 14.31 10.74 -23.45
CA TYR A 45 14.12 9.42 -24.04
C TYR A 45 14.90 8.31 -23.35
N ASP A 46 15.98 8.67 -22.67
CA ASP A 46 16.62 7.76 -21.75
C ASP A 46 15.80 7.81 -20.45
N ASN A 47 15.06 6.76 -20.15
CA ASN A 47 14.22 6.56 -18.97
C ASN A 47 14.90 6.86 -17.61
N SER A 48 15.89 7.71 -17.60
CA SER A 48 16.63 8.15 -16.45
C SER A 48 16.11 9.51 -15.99
N VAL A 49 15.65 9.57 -14.74
CA VAL A 49 15.52 10.82 -13.97
C VAL A 49 16.96 11.28 -13.70
N CYS A 50 17.70 11.52 -14.80
CA CYS A 50 19.10 11.89 -14.76
C CYS A 50 19.23 13.27 -14.15
N GLY A 51 19.70 13.35 -12.91
CA GLY A 51 20.13 14.60 -12.32
C GLY A 51 19.50 14.98 -10.99
N LEU A 52 18.43 14.33 -10.55
CA LEU A 52 17.92 14.58 -9.19
C LEU A 52 18.79 13.80 -8.19
N PRO A 53 19.52 14.48 -7.28
CA PRO A 53 20.38 13.81 -6.33
C PRO A 53 19.55 13.04 -5.31
N VAL A 54 19.96 11.80 -5.02
CA VAL A 54 19.37 11.02 -3.93
C VAL A 54 19.68 11.74 -2.62
N PRO A 55 18.67 12.02 -1.77
CA PRO A 55 18.89 12.66 -0.48
C PRO A 55 19.84 11.86 0.41
N LYS A 56 20.85 12.52 1.02
CA LYS A 56 21.83 11.86 1.89
C LYS A 56 21.18 11.09 3.04
N VAL A 57 20.10 11.60 3.60
CA VAL A 57 19.34 10.96 4.70
C VAL A 57 18.70 9.61 4.30
N LEU A 58 18.58 9.33 3.01
CA LEU A 58 18.03 8.07 2.47
C LEU A 58 19.13 7.16 1.90
N THR A 59 20.40 7.59 1.89
CA THR A 59 21.53 6.84 1.33
C THR A 59 22.33 6.19 2.46
N HIS A 60 22.36 4.88 2.49
CA HIS A 60 22.94 4.07 3.56
C HIS A 60 23.82 2.95 2.98
N PRO A 61 24.79 2.41 3.74
CA PRO A 61 25.45 1.18 3.36
C PRO A 61 24.45 0.05 3.08
N LEU A 62 24.80 -0.84 2.17
CA LEU A 62 23.94 -1.97 1.82
C LEU A 62 23.68 -2.86 3.04
N GLY A 63 22.41 -3.19 3.30
CA GLY A 63 21.97 -3.95 4.48
C GLY A 63 21.62 -3.09 5.70
N ALA A 64 21.63 -1.76 5.57
CA ALA A 64 21.19 -0.87 6.65
C ALA A 64 19.70 -1.04 6.97
N PRO A 65 19.28 -0.86 8.24
CA PRO A 65 17.89 -1.01 8.66
C PRO A 65 16.94 0.00 8.01
N GLY A 66 15.72 -0.44 7.64
CA GLY A 66 14.68 0.43 7.13
C GLY A 66 13.87 -0.17 5.98
N VAL A 67 13.02 0.66 5.35
CA VAL A 67 12.25 0.28 4.16
C VAL A 67 13.10 0.48 2.92
N TYR A 68 13.40 -0.60 2.22
CA TYR A 68 14.29 -0.63 1.08
C TYR A 68 13.63 -0.14 -0.20
N PHE A 69 14.33 0.71 -1.00
CA PHE A 69 13.83 1.21 -2.29
C PHE A 69 14.66 0.73 -3.49
N GLY A 70 15.92 0.41 -3.28
CA GLY A 70 16.85 0.00 -4.34
C GLY A 70 18.28 0.33 -3.99
N THR A 71 19.22 0.13 -4.93
CA THR A 71 20.62 0.55 -4.77
C THR A 71 20.86 1.90 -5.42
N HIS A 72 21.89 2.62 -4.92
CA HIS A 72 22.27 3.90 -5.47
C HIS A 72 22.81 3.74 -6.92
N LEU A 73 22.35 4.60 -7.85
CA LEU A 73 22.68 4.47 -9.28
C LEU A 73 24.19 4.42 -9.58
N LYS A 74 24.96 5.24 -8.89
CA LYS A 74 26.42 5.40 -9.13
C LYS A 74 27.30 4.50 -8.26
N ASN A 75 26.76 3.94 -7.18
CA ASN A 75 27.56 3.13 -6.25
C ASN A 75 26.69 2.03 -5.62
N SER A 76 26.81 0.81 -6.11
CA SER A 76 26.05 -0.36 -5.65
C SER A 76 26.38 -0.82 -4.23
N ALA A 77 27.44 -0.28 -3.59
CA ALA A 77 27.71 -0.52 -2.18
C ALA A 77 26.74 0.21 -1.24
N TYR A 78 25.95 1.14 -1.77
CA TYR A 78 24.95 1.89 -1.03
C TYR A 78 23.55 1.51 -1.48
N GLN A 79 22.66 1.33 -0.51
CA GLN A 79 21.23 1.27 -0.74
C GLN A 79 20.58 2.64 -0.52
N VAL A 80 19.40 2.78 -1.10
CA VAL A 80 18.49 3.87 -0.81
C VAL A 80 17.30 3.29 -0.07
N SER A 81 17.09 3.76 1.14
CA SER A 81 16.04 3.24 2.03
C SER A 81 15.49 4.35 2.92
N LYS A 82 14.25 4.19 3.40
CA LYS A 82 13.68 5.02 4.45
C LYS A 82 14.08 4.43 5.79
N PRO A 83 14.96 5.06 6.57
CA PRO A 83 15.28 4.61 7.92
C PRO A 83 14.07 4.81 8.87
N THR A 84 14.07 4.12 10.00
CA THR A 84 12.93 4.13 10.93
C THR A 84 12.72 5.44 11.68
N ASN A 85 13.77 6.28 11.76
CA ASN A 85 13.72 7.62 12.33
C ASN A 85 13.24 8.71 11.33
N VAL A 86 12.92 8.33 10.11
CA VAL A 86 12.29 9.22 9.12
C VAL A 86 10.81 8.89 9.05
N ASP A 87 9.97 9.88 9.30
CA ASP A 87 8.52 9.73 9.28
C ASP A 87 7.96 9.52 7.88
N GLY A 88 6.80 8.89 7.82
CA GLY A 88 6.01 8.73 6.61
C GLY A 88 5.77 7.28 6.22
N HIS A 89 4.64 7.08 5.56
CA HIS A 89 4.24 5.79 5.00
C HIS A 89 4.73 5.63 3.58
N VAL A 90 4.78 4.39 3.10
CA VAL A 90 5.36 4.03 1.79
C VAL A 90 4.31 3.36 0.93
N GLY A 91 4.08 3.88 -0.28
CA GLY A 91 3.31 3.23 -1.33
C GLY A 91 4.24 2.66 -2.40
N VAL A 92 4.04 1.42 -2.79
CA VAL A 92 4.77 0.75 -3.87
C VAL A 92 3.83 0.50 -5.03
N PHE A 93 4.15 1.08 -6.18
CA PHE A 93 3.31 1.04 -7.36
C PHE A 93 3.98 0.27 -8.49
N GLY A 94 3.24 -0.65 -9.07
CA GLY A 94 3.71 -1.42 -10.21
C GLY A 94 2.82 -2.63 -10.47
N GLU A 95 2.74 -3.03 -11.71
CA GLU A 95 1.97 -4.19 -12.13
C GLU A 95 2.56 -5.51 -11.62
N SER A 96 1.85 -6.58 -11.88
CA SER A 96 2.36 -7.92 -11.65
C SER A 96 3.69 -8.12 -12.38
N SER A 97 4.62 -8.84 -11.76
CA SER A 97 5.95 -9.14 -12.30
C SER A 97 6.91 -7.94 -12.41
N ARG A 98 6.51 -6.72 -12.03
CA ARG A 98 7.42 -5.56 -11.97
C ARG A 98 8.41 -5.61 -10.80
N GLY A 99 8.29 -6.62 -9.92
CA GLY A 99 9.23 -6.87 -8.82
C GLY A 99 8.92 -6.09 -7.54
N LYS A 100 7.66 -5.78 -7.26
CA LYS A 100 7.22 -5.22 -5.96
C LYS A 100 7.70 -6.11 -4.81
N THR A 101 7.20 -7.34 -4.78
CA THR A 101 7.54 -8.32 -3.73
C THR A 101 9.03 -8.58 -3.73
N SER A 102 9.59 -8.93 -4.89
CA SER A 102 10.99 -9.33 -5.00
C SER A 102 12.00 -8.19 -4.80
N GLY A 103 11.72 -6.97 -5.20
CA GLY A 103 12.67 -5.84 -5.19
C GLY A 103 12.51 -4.91 -3.99
N ILE A 104 11.35 -4.90 -3.35
CA ILE A 104 11.02 -3.96 -2.28
C ILE A 104 10.59 -4.69 -1.00
N VAL A 105 9.55 -5.56 -1.09
CA VAL A 105 8.96 -6.24 0.07
C VAL A 105 9.98 -7.14 0.77
N ILE A 106 10.57 -8.08 0.04
CA ILE A 106 11.51 -9.05 0.59
C ILE A 106 12.74 -8.39 1.22
N PRO A 107 13.44 -7.44 0.55
CA PRO A 107 14.55 -6.73 1.19
C PRO A 107 14.13 -5.93 2.42
N THR A 108 12.95 -5.31 2.38
CA THR A 108 12.41 -4.59 3.55
C THR A 108 12.17 -5.53 4.71
N MET A 109 11.50 -6.65 4.45
CA MET A 109 11.23 -7.69 5.45
C MET A 109 12.53 -8.21 6.10
N ALA A 110 13.60 -8.37 5.33
CA ALA A 110 14.90 -8.83 5.83
C ALA A 110 15.65 -7.79 6.68
N TYR A 111 15.45 -6.49 6.43
CA TYR A 111 16.24 -5.43 7.06
C TYR A 111 15.45 -4.51 7.99
N PHE A 112 14.15 -4.65 8.08
CA PHE A 112 13.38 -3.83 9.02
C PHE A 112 13.70 -4.26 10.47
N PRO A 113 14.06 -3.32 11.38
CA PRO A 113 14.63 -3.67 12.66
C PRO A 113 13.62 -4.03 13.76
N GLY A 114 12.34 -3.66 13.57
CA GLY A 114 11.27 -3.88 14.54
C GLY A 114 10.28 -4.98 14.13
N PRO A 115 9.24 -5.22 14.96
CA PRO A 115 8.16 -6.15 14.62
C PRO A 115 7.49 -5.81 13.30
N GLN A 116 7.08 -6.84 12.55
CA GLN A 116 6.43 -6.70 11.26
C GLN A 116 5.12 -7.48 11.26
N PHE A 117 4.03 -6.80 10.88
CA PHE A 117 2.78 -7.45 10.50
C PHE A 117 2.73 -7.54 8.98
N ILE A 118 2.63 -8.73 8.44
CA ILE A 118 2.72 -9.00 7.01
C ILE A 118 1.49 -9.78 6.56
N ILE A 119 0.75 -9.26 5.59
CA ILE A 119 -0.28 -10.06 4.91
C ILE A 119 0.32 -10.69 3.67
N ASP A 120 0.30 -12.02 3.65
CA ASP A 120 0.82 -12.84 2.55
C ASP A 120 -0.34 -13.53 1.82
N THR A 121 -0.62 -13.08 0.59
CA THR A 121 -1.67 -13.66 -0.24
C THR A 121 -1.17 -14.79 -1.15
N LYS A 122 0.15 -14.94 -1.29
CA LYS A 122 0.78 -15.95 -2.15
C LYS A 122 1.29 -17.16 -1.38
N GLY A 123 1.51 -17.00 -0.07
CA GLY A 123 1.98 -18.07 0.81
C GLY A 123 3.48 -18.37 0.70
N ASP A 124 4.28 -17.47 0.10
CA ASP A 124 5.72 -17.66 -0.09
C ASP A 124 6.58 -16.84 0.89
N LEU A 125 6.04 -15.78 1.50
CA LEU A 125 6.80 -14.86 2.34
C LEU A 125 7.27 -15.50 3.65
N ALA A 126 6.51 -16.41 4.25
CA ALA A 126 6.93 -17.10 5.46
C ALA A 126 8.18 -17.98 5.24
N GLN A 127 8.23 -18.71 4.12
CA GLN A 127 9.39 -19.51 3.76
C GLN A 127 10.61 -18.62 3.46
N VAL A 128 10.40 -17.51 2.78
CA VAL A 128 11.44 -16.54 2.48
C VAL A 128 11.97 -15.90 3.77
N TRP A 129 11.06 -15.52 4.70
CA TRP A 129 11.43 -14.97 6.01
C TRP A 129 12.34 -15.92 6.79
N GLN A 130 11.99 -17.21 6.85
CA GLN A 130 12.78 -18.24 7.54
C GLN A 130 14.19 -18.37 6.96
N GLN A 131 14.38 -18.17 5.66
CA GLN A 131 15.71 -18.22 5.05
C GLN A 131 16.61 -17.07 5.52
N PHE A 132 16.04 -15.87 5.75
CA PHE A 132 16.81 -14.68 6.12
C PHE A 132 17.12 -14.63 7.61
N HIS A 133 16.19 -15.09 8.45
CA HIS A 133 16.25 -14.97 9.90
C HIS A 133 16.63 -16.29 10.62
N ARG A 134 17.17 -17.26 9.88
CA ARG A 134 17.52 -18.58 10.42
C ARG A 134 18.43 -18.52 11.65
N ASN A 135 19.32 -17.53 11.75
CA ASN A 135 20.39 -17.46 12.74
C ASN A 135 20.44 -16.15 13.54
N ASP A 136 19.45 -15.28 13.44
CA ASP A 136 19.48 -13.95 14.09
C ASP A 136 18.60 -13.85 15.35
N GLY A 137 17.96 -14.95 15.73
CA GLY A 137 17.13 -15.02 16.94
C GLY A 137 15.75 -14.38 16.81
N ARG A 138 15.37 -13.84 15.63
CA ARG A 138 14.02 -13.34 15.41
C ARG A 138 13.00 -14.47 15.44
N LYS A 139 11.87 -14.22 16.07
CA LYS A 139 10.75 -15.15 16.12
C LYS A 139 9.74 -14.81 15.03
N LEU A 140 9.15 -15.85 14.43
CA LEU A 140 8.05 -15.75 13.50
C LEU A 140 6.83 -16.45 14.07
N LYS A 141 5.71 -15.75 14.18
CA LYS A 141 4.38 -16.36 14.36
C LYS A 141 3.65 -16.34 13.02
N ARG A 142 3.04 -17.48 12.68
CA ARG A 142 2.25 -17.63 11.44
C ARG A 142 0.79 -17.78 11.83
N PHE A 143 -0.04 -16.91 11.28
CA PHE A 143 -1.47 -17.00 11.43
C PHE A 143 -2.07 -17.39 10.07
N SER A 144 -2.49 -18.66 9.94
CA SER A 144 -2.89 -19.29 8.68
C SER A 144 -4.24 -20.00 8.84
N PRO A 145 -5.37 -19.29 8.94
CA PRO A 145 -6.68 -19.86 9.25
C PRO A 145 -7.16 -20.92 8.26
N ALA A 146 -6.77 -20.82 7.01
CA ALA A 146 -7.12 -21.75 5.94
C ALA A 146 -6.35 -23.07 5.98
N ALA A 147 -5.18 -23.10 6.63
CA ALA A 147 -4.32 -24.26 6.71
C ALA A 147 -4.16 -24.70 8.18
N ARG A 148 -5.16 -25.41 8.71
CA ARG A 148 -5.29 -25.75 10.11
C ARG A 148 -4.10 -26.57 10.65
N ASP A 149 -3.52 -27.43 9.84
CA ASP A 149 -2.30 -28.21 10.14
C ASP A 149 -1.04 -27.33 10.23
N LYS A 150 -1.09 -26.10 9.73
CA LYS A 150 0.02 -25.14 9.75
C LYS A 150 -0.27 -23.91 10.60
N ASN A 151 -1.44 -23.85 11.24
CA ASN A 151 -1.86 -22.69 12.04
C ASN A 151 -1.58 -22.94 13.53
N PRO A 152 -0.42 -22.56 14.04
CA PRO A 152 -0.08 -22.75 15.44
C PRO A 152 -0.71 -21.68 16.36
N CYS A 153 -1.52 -20.76 15.83
CA CYS A 153 -2.05 -19.63 16.58
C CYS A 153 -3.55 -19.42 16.33
N TRP A 154 -4.25 -18.94 17.36
CA TRP A 154 -5.61 -18.40 17.28
C TRP A 154 -5.65 -17.02 17.94
N ILE A 155 -6.63 -16.22 17.61
CA ILE A 155 -6.81 -14.84 18.07
C ILE A 155 -8.10 -14.74 18.86
N ASP A 156 -8.08 -14.02 19.98
CA ASP A 156 -9.28 -13.70 20.75
C ASP A 156 -9.72 -12.27 20.50
N PRO A 157 -10.78 -12.02 19.71
CA PRO A 157 -11.30 -10.68 19.50
C PRO A 157 -11.85 -9.99 20.77
N PHE A 158 -12.16 -10.75 21.83
CA PHE A 158 -12.54 -10.18 23.12
C PHE A 158 -11.34 -9.73 23.98
N GLU A 159 -10.13 -9.88 23.47
CA GLU A 159 -8.91 -9.54 24.19
C GLU A 159 -8.95 -8.13 24.80
N LEU A 160 -9.38 -7.11 24.05
CA LEU A 160 -9.40 -5.74 24.52
C LEU A 160 -10.44 -5.49 25.61
N LEU A 161 -11.57 -6.22 25.59
CA LEU A 161 -12.56 -6.17 26.66
C LEU A 161 -11.98 -6.66 27.99
N LYS A 162 -10.98 -7.56 27.93
CA LYS A 162 -10.26 -8.06 29.11
C LYS A 162 -9.18 -7.08 29.60
N TYR A 163 -8.43 -6.45 28.68
CA TYR A 163 -7.33 -5.54 29.03
C TYR A 163 -7.80 -4.15 29.47
N ASP A 164 -8.95 -3.68 29.01
CA ASP A 164 -9.50 -2.35 29.30
C ASP A 164 -10.98 -2.44 29.66
N PRO A 165 -11.30 -3.03 30.86
CA PRO A 165 -12.68 -3.30 31.25
C PRO A 165 -13.51 -2.03 31.50
N ASP A 166 -12.85 -0.89 31.79
CA ASP A 166 -13.53 0.38 32.03
C ASP A 166 -14.15 0.96 30.73
N ASN A 167 -13.67 0.52 29.56
CA ASN A 167 -14.18 0.98 28.26
C ASN A 167 -14.74 -0.17 27.39
N LYS A 168 -15.21 -1.25 28.01
CA LYS A 168 -15.70 -2.43 27.31
C LYS A 168 -16.87 -2.16 26.35
N CYS A 169 -17.75 -1.19 26.68
CA CYS A 169 -18.81 -0.75 25.77
C CYS A 169 -18.24 -0.18 24.44
N GLY A 170 -17.22 0.67 24.53
CA GLY A 170 -16.54 1.20 23.35
C GLY A 170 -15.86 0.09 22.53
N HIS A 171 -15.27 -0.89 23.20
CA HIS A 171 -14.62 -2.01 22.51
C HIS A 171 -15.62 -2.96 21.86
N ALA A 172 -16.76 -3.21 22.49
CA ALA A 172 -17.85 -3.98 21.89
C ALA A 172 -18.41 -3.29 20.65
N TRP A 173 -18.52 -1.96 20.69
CA TRP A 173 -18.90 -1.14 19.53
C TRP A 173 -17.85 -1.24 18.40
N ASP A 174 -16.58 -1.11 18.72
CA ASP A 174 -15.48 -1.27 17.76
C ASP A 174 -15.49 -2.64 17.07
N LEU A 175 -15.79 -3.70 17.82
CA LEU A 175 -15.96 -5.06 17.27
C LEU A 175 -17.19 -5.14 16.34
N ALA A 176 -18.31 -4.59 16.74
CA ALA A 176 -19.54 -4.59 15.93
C ALA A 176 -19.31 -3.82 14.61
N GLU A 177 -18.63 -2.68 14.65
CA GLU A 177 -18.27 -1.90 13.47
C GLU A 177 -17.31 -2.70 12.54
N ALA A 178 -16.35 -3.42 13.09
CA ALA A 178 -15.43 -4.24 12.31
C ALA A 178 -16.13 -5.42 11.60
N ILE A 179 -17.13 -6.03 12.24
CA ILE A 179 -17.94 -7.12 11.67
C ILE A 179 -18.96 -6.60 10.67
N LEU A 180 -19.61 -5.47 10.96
CA LEU A 180 -20.64 -4.82 10.15
C LEU A 180 -20.17 -3.43 9.70
N PRO A 181 -19.14 -3.30 8.84
CA PRO A 181 -18.61 -2.00 8.46
C PRO A 181 -19.65 -1.17 7.71
N THR A 182 -19.73 0.11 8.05
CA THR A 182 -20.57 1.10 7.34
C THR A 182 -19.79 1.63 6.14
N ASN A 183 -20.37 1.49 4.95
CA ASN A 183 -19.83 2.09 3.75
C ASN A 183 -20.47 3.46 3.52
N ARG A 184 -19.69 4.46 3.09
CA ARG A 184 -20.20 5.80 2.74
C ARG A 184 -21.27 5.81 1.64
N MET A 185 -21.39 4.71 0.90
CA MET A 185 -22.40 4.49 -0.15
C MET A 185 -23.61 3.69 0.29
N ASP A 186 -23.72 3.35 1.59
CA ASP A 186 -24.87 2.62 2.09
C ASP A 186 -26.15 3.46 1.96
N ASN A 187 -27.16 2.89 1.32
CA ASN A 187 -28.44 3.56 1.05
C ASN A 187 -29.29 3.78 2.31
N SER A 188 -28.92 3.19 3.44
CA SER A 188 -29.66 3.24 4.70
C SER A 188 -28.73 3.13 5.91
N PRO A 189 -27.92 4.15 6.20
CA PRO A 189 -26.96 4.11 7.30
C PRO A 189 -27.62 3.86 8.67
N VAL A 190 -28.85 4.35 8.87
CA VAL A 190 -29.60 4.20 10.13
C VAL A 190 -29.85 2.73 10.49
N TRP A 191 -30.21 1.88 9.52
CA TRP A 191 -30.40 0.44 9.76
C TRP A 191 -29.11 -0.25 10.12
N LYS A 192 -28.02 0.15 9.48
CA LYS A 192 -26.68 -0.37 9.76
C LYS A 192 -26.21 -0.04 11.17
N GLU A 193 -26.39 1.21 11.58
CA GLU A 193 -26.08 1.65 12.95
C GLU A 193 -26.92 0.92 14.00
N ALA A 194 -28.20 0.68 13.71
CA ALA A 194 -29.06 -0.13 14.58
C ALA A 194 -28.55 -1.58 14.67
N ALA A 195 -28.12 -2.17 13.54
CA ALA A 195 -27.55 -3.51 13.52
C ALA A 195 -26.23 -3.58 14.32
N GLN A 196 -25.38 -2.58 14.19
CA GLN A 196 -24.13 -2.46 14.97
C GLN A 196 -24.44 -2.32 16.47
N THR A 197 -25.44 -1.52 16.83
CA THR A 197 -25.89 -1.35 18.22
C THR A 197 -26.33 -2.68 18.83
N ILE A 198 -27.18 -3.43 18.12
CA ILE A 198 -27.62 -4.75 18.59
C ILE A 198 -26.45 -5.71 18.70
N LEU A 199 -25.56 -5.73 17.70
CA LEU A 199 -24.39 -6.61 17.71
C LEU A 199 -23.44 -6.28 18.86
N ALA A 200 -23.16 -4.99 19.11
CA ALA A 200 -22.31 -4.55 20.22
C ALA A 200 -22.84 -5.00 21.57
N GLY A 201 -24.13 -4.75 21.82
CA GLY A 201 -24.79 -5.21 23.05
C GLY A 201 -24.77 -6.74 23.20
N THR A 202 -24.97 -7.46 22.09
CA THR A 202 -24.97 -8.93 22.09
C THR A 202 -23.57 -9.52 22.33
N LEU A 203 -22.56 -8.97 21.69
CA LEU A 203 -21.16 -9.38 21.91
C LEU A 203 -20.73 -9.11 23.36
N LEU A 204 -21.08 -7.93 23.90
CA LEU A 204 -20.80 -7.60 25.29
C LEU A 204 -21.51 -8.54 26.26
N TYR A 205 -22.78 -8.87 26.01
CA TYR A 205 -23.54 -9.82 26.80
C TYR A 205 -22.87 -11.19 26.85
N TYR A 206 -22.49 -11.77 25.71
CA TYR A 206 -21.83 -13.08 25.68
C TYR A 206 -20.44 -13.04 26.29
N PHE A 207 -19.71 -11.95 26.15
CA PHE A 207 -18.44 -11.73 26.84
C PHE A 207 -18.61 -11.77 28.38
N GLU A 208 -19.62 -11.07 28.91
CA GLU A 208 -19.89 -11.03 30.36
C GLU A 208 -20.43 -12.36 30.90
N GLU A 209 -21.11 -13.17 30.06
CA GLU A 209 -21.48 -14.57 30.35
C GLU A 209 -20.29 -15.54 30.27
N GLY A 210 -19.08 -15.09 29.90
CA GLY A 210 -17.87 -15.90 29.84
C GLY A 210 -17.73 -16.78 28.59
N TRP A 211 -18.48 -16.48 27.52
CA TRP A 211 -18.37 -17.19 26.26
C TRP A 211 -17.09 -16.79 25.51
N ASN A 212 -16.49 -17.73 24.73
CA ASN A 212 -15.49 -17.34 23.77
C ASN A 212 -16.15 -16.68 22.53
N PHE A 213 -15.34 -15.95 21.76
CA PHE A 213 -15.83 -15.16 20.64
C PHE A 213 -16.45 -16.02 19.52
N ALA A 214 -15.86 -17.18 19.21
CA ALA A 214 -16.38 -18.05 18.15
C ALA A 214 -17.76 -18.62 18.50
N ASP A 215 -17.94 -19.11 19.73
CA ASP A 215 -19.22 -19.64 20.20
C ASP A 215 -20.28 -18.51 20.29
N ALA A 216 -19.89 -17.32 20.73
CA ALA A 216 -20.76 -16.16 20.72
C ALA A 216 -21.27 -15.82 19.30
N LEU A 217 -20.38 -15.80 18.29
CA LEU A 217 -20.76 -15.57 16.89
C LEU A 217 -21.78 -16.62 16.38
N VAL A 218 -21.51 -17.90 16.66
CA VAL A 218 -22.41 -18.99 16.24
C VAL A 218 -23.78 -18.84 16.90
N GLN A 219 -23.82 -18.51 18.19
CA GLN A 219 -25.05 -18.32 18.93
C GLN A 219 -25.84 -17.10 18.40
N ILE A 220 -25.16 -15.98 18.12
CA ILE A 220 -25.77 -14.79 17.53
C ILE A 220 -26.37 -15.11 16.16
N ALA A 221 -25.63 -15.80 15.30
CA ALA A 221 -26.07 -16.16 13.96
C ALA A 221 -27.25 -17.13 13.94
N SER A 222 -27.38 -18.00 14.94
CA SER A 222 -28.46 -19.00 15.05
C SER A 222 -29.72 -18.48 15.75
N SER A 223 -29.67 -17.30 16.35
CA SER A 223 -30.79 -16.74 17.13
C SER A 223 -31.61 -15.75 16.33
N LYS A 224 -32.88 -15.60 16.64
CA LYS A 224 -33.68 -14.49 16.12
C LYS A 224 -33.28 -13.18 16.83
N ILE A 225 -33.17 -12.10 16.08
CA ILE A 225 -32.77 -10.80 16.64
C ILE A 225 -33.76 -10.32 17.71
N SER A 226 -35.06 -10.51 17.52
CA SER A 226 -36.08 -10.18 18.51
C SER A 226 -35.87 -10.93 19.84
N GLU A 227 -35.52 -12.21 19.78
CA GLU A 227 -35.23 -13.02 20.97
C GLU A 227 -33.95 -12.55 21.68
N LEU A 228 -32.89 -12.20 20.90
CA LEU A 228 -31.64 -11.66 21.46
C LEU A 228 -31.87 -10.31 22.15
N VAL A 229 -32.56 -9.38 21.49
CA VAL A 229 -32.89 -8.07 22.04
C VAL A 229 -33.66 -8.19 23.36
N GLN A 230 -34.71 -9.02 23.40
CA GLN A 230 -35.52 -9.23 24.62
C GLN A 230 -34.71 -9.91 25.74
N LYS A 231 -33.91 -10.93 25.40
CA LYS A 231 -33.06 -11.64 26.37
C LYS A 231 -32.07 -10.69 27.02
N ILE A 232 -31.39 -9.87 26.23
CA ILE A 232 -30.38 -8.96 26.73
C ILE A 232 -31.01 -7.79 27.50
N ALA A 233 -32.11 -7.21 27.01
CA ALA A 233 -32.82 -6.14 27.71
C ALA A 233 -33.35 -6.56 29.10
N ALA A 234 -33.66 -7.84 29.28
CA ALA A 234 -34.10 -8.43 30.55
C ALA A 234 -32.96 -8.97 31.42
N SER A 235 -31.72 -8.92 30.94
CA SER A 235 -30.55 -9.45 31.66
C SER A 235 -30.09 -8.53 32.80
N ASN A 236 -29.28 -9.07 33.70
CA ASN A 236 -28.60 -8.31 34.77
C ASN A 236 -27.34 -7.58 34.30
N HIS A 237 -26.94 -7.78 33.04
CA HIS A 237 -25.76 -7.11 32.43
C HIS A 237 -26.17 -5.71 31.98
N VAL A 238 -26.04 -4.74 32.89
CA VAL A 238 -26.58 -3.38 32.71
C VAL A 238 -26.02 -2.71 31.45
N GLU A 239 -24.73 -2.82 31.20
CA GLU A 239 -24.09 -2.17 30.07
C GLU A 239 -24.51 -2.79 28.74
N ALA A 240 -24.58 -4.11 28.64
CA ALA A 240 -25.09 -4.81 27.46
C ALA A 240 -26.57 -4.47 27.20
N ALA A 241 -27.40 -4.45 28.26
CA ALA A 241 -28.81 -4.09 28.18
C ALA A 241 -29.00 -2.64 27.69
N MET A 242 -28.15 -1.70 28.05
CA MET A 242 -28.25 -0.30 27.58
C MET A 242 -28.22 -0.17 26.07
N PHE A 243 -27.46 -1.01 25.36
CA PHE A 243 -27.42 -1.00 23.90
C PHE A 243 -28.76 -1.35 23.25
N VAL A 244 -29.50 -2.27 23.82
CA VAL A 244 -30.69 -2.87 23.17
C VAL A 244 -32.00 -2.43 23.80
N LYS A 245 -32.00 -1.81 24.97
CA LYS A 245 -33.20 -1.47 25.73
C LYS A 245 -34.21 -0.60 24.95
N GLN A 246 -33.72 0.35 24.19
CA GLN A 246 -34.59 1.22 23.36
C GLN A 246 -35.17 0.47 22.15
N LEU A 247 -34.59 -0.67 21.78
CA LEU A 247 -35.02 -1.49 20.66
C LEU A 247 -35.95 -2.60 21.08
N SER A 248 -36.14 -2.84 22.40
CA SER A 248 -36.99 -3.92 22.92
C SER A 248 -38.48 -3.76 22.59
N ASP A 249 -38.94 -2.52 22.42
CA ASP A 249 -40.33 -2.16 22.14
C ASP A 249 -40.61 -1.95 20.64
N ILE A 250 -39.60 -2.17 19.78
CA ILE A 250 -39.75 -2.00 18.33
C ILE A 250 -40.48 -3.21 17.70
N ASP A 251 -41.32 -2.92 16.69
CA ASP A 251 -42.04 -3.93 15.92
C ASP A 251 -41.06 -5.01 15.35
N GLU A 252 -41.45 -6.27 15.48
CA GLU A 252 -40.69 -7.43 15.02
C GLU A 252 -40.31 -7.32 13.53
N LYS A 253 -41.17 -6.72 12.69
CA LYS A 253 -40.89 -6.51 11.27
C LYS A 253 -39.73 -5.55 11.04
N VAL A 254 -39.60 -4.55 11.89
CA VAL A 254 -38.45 -3.59 11.84
C VAL A 254 -37.19 -4.30 12.26
N LEU A 255 -37.20 -5.09 13.32
CA LEU A 255 -36.08 -5.92 13.76
C LEU A 255 -35.64 -6.94 12.70
N LEU A 256 -36.59 -7.52 11.95
CA LEU A 256 -36.29 -8.40 10.82
C LEU A 256 -35.52 -7.65 9.70
N ASN A 257 -35.91 -6.41 9.40
CA ASN A 257 -35.20 -5.59 8.42
C ASN A 257 -33.75 -5.28 8.86
N ILE A 258 -33.56 -4.93 10.14
CA ILE A 258 -32.22 -4.77 10.72
C ILE A 258 -31.43 -6.08 10.61
N GLY A 259 -32.10 -7.23 10.75
CA GLY A 259 -31.48 -8.54 10.61
C GLY A 259 -30.86 -8.84 9.25
N LEU A 260 -31.31 -8.16 8.19
CA LEU A 260 -30.73 -8.33 6.88
C LEU A 260 -29.27 -7.81 6.82
N ASP A 261 -28.89 -6.90 7.70
CA ASP A 261 -27.53 -6.38 7.78
C ASP A 261 -26.54 -7.35 8.45
N PHE A 262 -27.04 -8.39 9.14
CA PHE A 262 -26.21 -9.45 9.73
C PHE A 262 -25.62 -10.44 8.70
N ARG A 263 -25.73 -10.18 7.41
CA ARG A 263 -25.16 -11.07 6.36
C ARG A 263 -23.66 -11.27 6.51
N SER A 264 -22.91 -10.23 6.88
CA SER A 264 -21.46 -10.34 7.08
C SER A 264 -21.15 -11.31 8.22
N LEU A 265 -21.92 -11.26 9.32
CA LEU A 265 -21.81 -12.21 10.41
C LEU A 265 -22.14 -13.63 9.95
N MET A 266 -23.21 -13.83 9.18
CA MET A 266 -23.57 -15.12 8.61
C MET A 266 -22.47 -15.68 7.71
N GLN A 267 -21.82 -14.82 6.94
CA GLN A 267 -20.66 -15.22 6.14
C GLN A 267 -19.49 -15.68 7.02
N MET A 268 -19.19 -14.96 8.11
CA MET A 268 -18.12 -15.35 9.04
C MET A 268 -18.38 -16.73 9.66
N VAL A 269 -19.62 -16.99 10.10
CA VAL A 269 -20.00 -18.26 10.74
C VAL A 269 -20.02 -19.42 9.75
N SER A 270 -20.36 -19.17 8.47
CA SER A 270 -20.42 -20.20 7.44
C SER A 270 -19.06 -20.65 6.92
N VAL A 271 -17.97 -19.93 7.25
CA VAL A 271 -16.61 -20.28 6.83
C VAL A 271 -15.85 -20.91 8.00
N PRO A 272 -15.63 -22.24 8.02
CA PRO A 272 -14.98 -22.91 9.15
C PRO A 272 -13.59 -22.34 9.50
N ALA A 273 -12.84 -21.89 8.51
CA ALA A 273 -11.52 -21.28 8.72
C ALA A 273 -11.61 -20.01 9.58
N ILE A 274 -12.69 -19.20 9.46
CA ILE A 274 -12.89 -18.00 10.29
C ILE A 274 -13.20 -18.38 11.74
N LEU A 275 -14.08 -19.34 11.96
CA LEU A 275 -14.39 -19.81 13.32
C LEU A 275 -13.16 -20.42 14.00
N ASN A 276 -12.39 -21.23 13.26
CA ASN A 276 -11.16 -21.83 13.76
C ASN A 276 -10.10 -20.77 14.14
N ALA A 277 -10.09 -19.65 13.45
CA ALA A 277 -9.18 -18.53 13.76
C ALA A 277 -9.43 -17.92 15.16
N PHE A 278 -10.65 -18.07 15.67
CA PHE A 278 -11.11 -17.50 16.94
C PHE A 278 -11.39 -18.55 18.02
N SER A 279 -11.35 -19.82 17.67
CA SER A 279 -11.64 -20.90 18.63
C SER A 279 -10.41 -21.24 19.45
N PRO A 280 -10.52 -21.22 20.79
CA PRO A 280 -9.48 -21.74 21.65
C PRO A 280 -9.15 -23.19 21.30
N ASP A 281 -7.87 -23.49 21.10
CA ASP A 281 -7.39 -24.83 20.84
C ASP A 281 -6.19 -25.10 21.78
N SER A 282 -6.22 -26.22 22.48
CA SER A 282 -5.15 -26.61 23.41
C SER A 282 -3.82 -26.92 22.72
N GLU A 283 -3.84 -27.21 21.41
CA GLU A 283 -2.65 -27.48 20.62
C GLU A 283 -2.08 -26.21 19.95
N CYS A 284 -2.84 -25.10 19.99
CA CYS A 284 -2.49 -23.84 19.35
C CYS A 284 -2.24 -22.74 20.37
N GLU A 285 -1.20 -21.94 20.13
CA GLU A 285 -0.89 -20.77 20.97
C GLU A 285 -1.91 -19.64 20.72
N GLN A 286 -2.39 -19.00 21.79
CA GLN A 286 -3.12 -17.75 21.65
C GLN A 286 -2.17 -16.65 21.21
N LEU A 287 -2.49 -15.99 20.09
CA LEU A 287 -1.79 -14.83 19.60
C LEU A 287 -2.43 -13.55 20.15
N SER A 288 -1.73 -12.87 21.06
CA SER A 288 -2.14 -11.54 21.52
C SER A 288 -1.79 -10.49 20.49
N LEU A 289 -2.82 -9.92 19.81
CA LEU A 289 -2.63 -8.78 18.93
C LEU A 289 -2.32 -7.50 19.70
N TYR A 290 -2.79 -7.40 20.95
CA TYR A 290 -2.49 -6.26 21.81
C TYR A 290 -1.02 -6.23 22.20
N ASP A 291 -0.47 -7.34 22.70
CA ASP A 291 0.94 -7.46 23.05
C ASP A 291 1.85 -7.24 21.83
N PHE A 292 1.47 -7.79 20.69
CA PHE A 292 2.15 -7.51 19.43
C PHE A 292 2.15 -6.02 19.09
N ALA A 293 0.99 -5.36 19.16
CA ALA A 293 0.85 -3.93 18.86
C ALA A 293 1.65 -3.05 19.81
N MET A 294 1.68 -3.39 21.12
CA MET A 294 2.46 -2.66 22.12
C MET A 294 3.96 -2.94 21.99
N GLY A 295 4.38 -4.03 21.33
CA GLY A 295 5.76 -4.45 21.21
C GLY A 295 6.33 -5.04 22.50
N THR A 296 5.48 -5.55 23.37
CA THR A 296 5.86 -6.26 24.60
C THR A 296 6.50 -7.61 24.27
N GLU A 297 6.04 -8.24 23.18
CA GLU A 297 6.67 -9.39 22.57
C GLU A 297 7.31 -9.02 21.23
N ASN A 298 8.57 -9.38 21.03
CA ASN A 298 9.30 -9.10 19.79
C ASN A 298 9.27 -10.30 18.84
N PHE A 299 8.30 -10.31 17.93
CA PHE A 299 8.19 -11.30 16.86
C PHE A 299 7.64 -10.64 15.59
N ASP A 300 7.86 -11.30 14.47
CA ASP A 300 7.19 -10.95 13.22
C ASP A 300 5.94 -11.83 13.06
N LEU A 301 4.85 -11.24 12.60
CA LEU A 301 3.58 -11.91 12.36
C LEU A 301 3.26 -11.94 10.87
N ILE A 302 3.18 -13.14 10.31
CA ILE A 302 2.70 -13.33 8.94
C ILE A 302 1.28 -13.89 8.98
N PHE A 303 0.34 -13.10 8.48
CA PHE A 303 -1.04 -13.50 8.26
C PHE A 303 -1.17 -14.03 6.83
N GLU A 304 -1.29 -15.34 6.69
CA GLU A 304 -1.42 -16.01 5.40
C GLU A 304 -2.89 -16.08 4.99
N VAL A 305 -3.22 -15.44 3.86
CA VAL A 305 -4.57 -15.41 3.29
C VAL A 305 -4.47 -15.80 1.81
N PRO A 306 -4.55 -17.10 1.47
CA PRO A 306 -4.37 -17.56 0.12
C PRO A 306 -5.33 -16.88 -0.87
N ASP A 307 -4.82 -16.53 -2.05
CA ASP A 307 -5.57 -15.85 -3.11
C ASP A 307 -6.91 -16.53 -3.44
N ALA A 308 -6.94 -17.87 -3.45
CA ALA A 308 -8.15 -18.65 -3.74
C ALA A 308 -9.26 -18.46 -2.68
N GLU A 309 -8.88 -18.15 -1.45
CA GLU A 309 -9.77 -18.05 -0.29
C GLU A 309 -9.96 -16.59 0.18
N LEU A 310 -9.22 -15.66 -0.40
CA LEU A 310 -9.19 -14.25 0.01
C LEU A 310 -10.59 -13.63 0.09
N GLN A 311 -11.47 -13.96 -0.85
CA GLN A 311 -12.84 -13.41 -0.86
C GLN A 311 -13.67 -13.93 0.32
N GLN A 312 -13.50 -15.20 0.68
CA GLN A 312 -14.21 -15.83 1.80
C GLN A 312 -13.64 -15.34 3.15
N LEU A 313 -12.33 -15.18 3.23
CA LEU A 313 -11.62 -14.74 4.44
C LEU A 313 -11.56 -13.22 4.62
N ARG A 314 -12.09 -12.44 3.68
CA ARG A 314 -12.10 -10.96 3.76
C ARG A 314 -12.69 -10.42 5.07
N PRO A 315 -13.83 -10.93 5.61
CA PRO A 315 -14.35 -10.45 6.90
C PRO A 315 -13.35 -10.65 8.05
N LEU A 316 -12.62 -11.76 8.06
CA LEU A 316 -11.55 -12.02 9.03
C LEU A 316 -10.40 -11.02 8.88
N VAL A 317 -9.94 -10.76 7.65
CA VAL A 317 -8.88 -9.80 7.37
C VAL A 317 -9.27 -8.40 7.85
N VAL A 318 -10.50 -7.97 7.57
CA VAL A 318 -11.02 -6.67 8.01
C VAL A 318 -11.07 -6.60 9.53
N LEU A 319 -11.58 -7.61 10.20
CA LEU A 319 -11.67 -7.66 11.66
C LEU A 319 -10.29 -7.58 12.31
N VAL A 320 -9.36 -8.45 11.89
CA VAL A 320 -7.99 -8.50 12.44
C VAL A 320 -7.26 -7.16 12.24
N LEU A 321 -7.33 -6.59 11.04
CA LEU A 321 -6.70 -5.30 10.76
C LEU A 321 -7.35 -4.15 11.53
N THR A 322 -8.66 -4.13 11.65
CA THR A 322 -9.37 -3.08 12.40
C THR A 322 -8.98 -3.14 13.89
N GLN A 323 -8.94 -4.33 14.48
CA GLN A 323 -8.46 -4.50 15.86
C GLN A 323 -7.01 -4.07 16.01
N LEU A 324 -6.14 -4.51 15.11
CA LEU A 324 -4.73 -4.11 15.14
C LEU A 324 -4.58 -2.58 15.05
N MET A 325 -5.35 -1.89 14.19
CA MET A 325 -5.34 -0.42 14.12
C MET A 325 -5.76 0.22 15.45
N ARG A 326 -6.81 -0.30 16.10
CA ARG A 326 -7.27 0.16 17.41
C ARG A 326 -6.22 -0.02 18.51
N TYR A 327 -5.53 -1.16 18.51
CA TYR A 327 -4.43 -1.42 19.44
C TYR A 327 -3.23 -0.50 19.19
N LEU A 328 -2.83 -0.34 17.93
CA LEU A 328 -1.74 0.56 17.55
C LEU A 328 -2.04 2.03 17.88
N ALA A 329 -3.30 2.43 17.83
CA ALA A 329 -3.71 3.78 18.23
C ALA A 329 -3.46 4.07 19.72
N ARG A 330 -3.33 3.02 20.56
CA ARG A 330 -2.98 3.15 21.99
C ARG A 330 -1.49 3.28 22.26
N ARG A 331 -0.63 3.05 21.26
CA ARG A 331 0.82 3.24 21.41
C ARG A 331 1.13 4.68 21.84
N PRO A 332 2.17 4.88 22.67
CA PRO A 332 2.60 6.22 23.05
C PRO A 332 3.11 7.00 21.84
N GLU A 333 2.94 8.33 21.90
CA GLU A 333 3.52 9.24 20.91
C GLU A 333 5.06 9.25 20.99
N GLN A 334 5.74 9.39 19.85
CA GLN A 334 7.22 9.47 19.79
C GLN A 334 7.83 10.60 20.63
N THR A 335 7.07 11.65 20.88
CA THR A 335 7.52 12.82 21.64
C THR A 335 7.62 12.56 23.15
N ARG A 336 7.07 11.45 23.64
CA ARG A 336 7.21 11.06 25.04
C ARG A 336 8.56 10.40 25.25
N VAL A 337 9.40 11.04 26.06
CA VAL A 337 10.79 10.62 26.36
C VAL A 337 10.83 9.27 27.09
N ASP A 338 9.76 8.91 27.80
CA ASP A 338 9.72 7.74 28.71
C ASP A 338 9.18 6.45 28.07
N ALA A 339 8.77 6.48 26.80
CA ALA A 339 8.15 5.34 26.15
C ALA A 339 8.95 4.87 24.94
N GLU A 340 9.91 3.97 25.17
CA GLU A 340 10.62 3.26 24.09
C GLU A 340 9.77 2.13 23.54
N VAL A 341 8.94 2.42 22.53
CA VAL A 341 8.31 1.38 21.70
C VAL A 341 9.13 1.17 20.44
N PRO A 342 9.33 -0.08 20.01
CA PRO A 342 10.07 -0.38 18.79
C PRO A 342 9.33 0.16 17.55
N PRO A 343 10.03 0.56 16.49
CA PRO A 343 9.39 0.87 15.22
C PRO A 343 8.69 -0.38 14.68
N MET A 344 7.50 -0.22 14.10
CA MET A 344 6.71 -1.32 13.57
C MET A 344 6.40 -1.12 12.08
N LEU A 345 6.40 -2.21 11.33
CA LEU A 345 6.04 -2.25 9.92
C LEU A 345 4.71 -2.99 9.73
N LEU A 346 3.77 -2.36 9.03
CA LEU A 346 2.59 -3.01 8.47
C LEU A 346 2.78 -3.14 6.97
N LEU A 347 3.00 -4.36 6.51
CA LEU A 347 3.28 -4.68 5.12
C LEU A 347 2.07 -5.38 4.51
N LEU A 348 1.39 -4.69 3.59
CA LEU A 348 0.20 -5.18 2.89
C LEU A 348 0.54 -5.35 1.40
N ASP A 349 0.91 -6.59 1.03
CA ASP A 349 1.12 -6.94 -0.39
C ASP A 349 -0.25 -7.08 -1.08
N GLU A 350 -0.39 -6.48 -2.26
CA GLU A 350 -1.66 -6.42 -3.02
C GLU A 350 -2.82 -5.73 -2.23
N PHE A 351 -2.51 -4.60 -1.55
CA PHE A 351 -3.43 -3.89 -0.65
C PHE A 351 -4.88 -3.73 -1.17
N PRO A 352 -5.15 -3.32 -2.44
CA PRO A 352 -6.53 -3.16 -2.90
C PRO A 352 -7.33 -4.47 -2.96
N ARG A 353 -6.68 -5.65 -2.99
CA ARG A 353 -7.37 -6.94 -3.02
C ARG A 353 -7.95 -7.36 -1.66
N LEU A 354 -7.42 -6.79 -0.58
CA LEU A 354 -7.85 -7.12 0.78
C LEU A 354 -9.27 -6.62 1.09
N GLY A 355 -9.81 -5.69 0.30
CA GLY A 355 -11.12 -5.08 0.49
C GLY A 355 -11.05 -3.68 1.07
N GLN A 356 -12.21 -3.05 1.16
CA GLN A 356 -12.33 -1.71 1.73
C GLN A 356 -12.21 -1.78 3.26
N MET A 357 -11.34 -0.95 3.83
CA MET A 357 -11.06 -0.89 5.27
C MET A 357 -10.92 0.58 5.71
N PRO A 358 -11.99 1.20 6.21
CA PRO A 358 -11.95 2.58 6.71
C PRO A 358 -10.88 2.77 7.80
N SER A 359 -10.68 1.77 8.67
CA SER A 359 -9.67 1.80 9.73
C SER A 359 -8.22 2.00 9.23
N ILE A 360 -7.91 1.60 7.99
CA ILE A 360 -6.60 1.87 7.39
C ILE A 360 -6.41 3.36 7.09
N ILE A 361 -7.46 4.06 6.66
CA ILE A 361 -7.40 5.51 6.39
C ILE A 361 -7.09 6.25 7.69
N ASP A 362 -7.80 5.88 8.77
CA ASP A 362 -7.55 6.46 10.10
C ASP A 362 -6.15 6.12 10.61
N GLY A 363 -5.71 4.88 10.41
CA GLY A 363 -4.35 4.44 10.74
C GLY A 363 -3.27 5.23 10.00
N LEU A 364 -3.43 5.47 8.69
CA LEU A 364 -2.51 6.28 7.91
C LEU A 364 -2.43 7.73 8.40
N ASN A 365 -3.53 8.27 8.89
CA ASN A 365 -3.57 9.64 9.43
C ASN A 365 -2.89 9.75 10.82
N THR A 366 -3.02 8.74 11.67
CA THR A 366 -2.72 8.84 13.11
C THR A 366 -1.47 8.08 13.56
N LEU A 367 -1.13 6.95 12.92
CA LEU A 367 -0.10 6.05 13.44
C LEU A 367 1.33 6.44 13.09
N ARG A 368 1.52 7.46 12.23
CA ARG A 368 2.86 7.97 11.90
C ARG A 368 3.61 8.45 13.13
N SER A 369 2.95 9.19 14.01
CA SER A 369 3.53 9.69 15.26
C SER A 369 3.81 8.60 16.30
N LYS A 370 3.37 7.37 16.05
CA LYS A 370 3.50 6.21 16.95
C LYS A 370 4.55 5.20 16.48
N LYS A 371 5.51 5.62 15.66
CA LYS A 371 6.57 4.79 15.04
C LYS A 371 6.03 3.62 14.20
N VAL A 372 4.84 3.75 13.61
CA VAL A 372 4.28 2.74 12.72
C VAL A 372 4.46 3.20 11.27
N THR A 373 5.04 2.33 10.45
CA THR A 373 5.21 2.54 9.01
C THR A 373 4.31 1.57 8.25
N PHE A 374 3.43 2.09 7.40
CA PHE A 374 2.75 1.28 6.40
C PHE A 374 3.60 1.14 5.16
N LEU A 375 3.67 -0.07 4.62
CA LEU A 375 4.18 -0.38 3.29
C LEU A 375 3.03 -1.01 2.49
N LEU A 376 2.37 -0.19 1.67
CA LEU A 376 1.22 -0.60 0.87
C LEU A 376 1.63 -0.86 -0.56
N CYS A 377 1.49 -2.10 -1.03
CA CYS A 377 1.74 -2.46 -2.41
C CYS A 377 0.44 -2.43 -3.22
N MET A 378 0.49 -1.80 -4.38
CA MET A 378 -0.66 -1.71 -5.28
C MET A 378 -0.23 -1.74 -6.74
N GLN A 379 -1.16 -2.15 -7.61
CA GLN A 379 -0.86 -2.26 -9.04
C GLN A 379 -1.04 -0.94 -9.75
N SER A 380 -2.13 -0.22 -9.44
CA SER A 380 -2.50 1.05 -10.08
C SER A 380 -3.29 1.95 -9.14
N ILE A 381 -3.36 3.23 -9.46
CA ILE A 381 -4.24 4.19 -8.78
C ILE A 381 -5.71 3.86 -9.10
N ALA A 382 -5.99 3.44 -10.32
CA ALA A 382 -7.34 3.07 -10.73
C ALA A 382 -7.92 1.93 -9.86
N SER A 383 -7.10 0.93 -9.47
CA SER A 383 -7.55 -0.14 -8.59
C SER A 383 -7.87 0.37 -7.17
N LEU A 384 -7.14 1.37 -6.68
CA LEU A 384 -7.41 2.01 -5.40
C LEU A 384 -8.70 2.83 -5.45
N GLU A 385 -8.89 3.64 -6.49
CA GLU A 385 -10.11 4.45 -6.66
C GLU A 385 -11.36 3.61 -6.88
N SER A 386 -11.24 2.48 -7.59
CA SER A 386 -12.35 1.54 -7.77
C SER A 386 -12.84 0.96 -6.45
N LEU A 387 -11.93 0.79 -5.47
CA LEU A 387 -12.26 0.20 -4.17
C LEU A 387 -12.75 1.25 -3.16
N TYR A 388 -12.03 2.38 -3.07
CA TYR A 388 -12.28 3.38 -2.01
C TYR A 388 -13.07 4.60 -2.49
N GLY A 389 -13.25 4.75 -3.81
CA GLY A 389 -13.72 5.99 -4.41
C GLY A 389 -12.61 7.04 -4.52
N ALA A 390 -12.81 8.06 -5.36
CA ALA A 390 -11.77 9.06 -5.66
C ALA A 390 -11.35 9.90 -4.43
N ALA A 391 -12.27 10.18 -3.51
CA ALA A 391 -11.99 11.01 -2.34
C ALA A 391 -11.07 10.27 -1.34
N ASP A 392 -11.44 9.07 -0.92
CA ASP A 392 -10.67 8.29 0.06
C ASP A 392 -9.35 7.77 -0.54
N ALA A 393 -9.35 7.41 -1.83
CA ALA A 393 -8.12 7.06 -2.54
C ALA A 393 -7.12 8.22 -2.54
N ARG A 394 -7.59 9.47 -2.71
CA ARG A 394 -6.74 10.66 -2.60
C ARG A 394 -6.14 10.79 -1.20
N VAL A 395 -6.95 10.63 -0.14
CA VAL A 395 -6.48 10.69 1.26
C VAL A 395 -5.39 9.64 1.50
N ILE A 396 -5.61 8.40 1.02
CA ILE A 396 -4.60 7.33 1.11
C ILE A 396 -3.31 7.77 0.39
N LEU A 397 -3.40 8.24 -0.86
CA LEU A 397 -2.24 8.64 -1.65
C LEU A 397 -1.48 9.82 -1.03
N GLU A 398 -2.17 10.79 -0.43
CA GLU A 398 -1.55 11.95 0.24
C GLU A 398 -0.78 11.53 1.50
N ASN A 399 -1.27 10.53 2.25
CA ASN A 399 -0.58 9.98 3.43
C ASN A 399 0.65 9.12 3.09
N LEU A 400 0.75 8.60 1.87
CA LEU A 400 1.93 7.87 1.41
C LEU A 400 3.04 8.88 1.05
N SER A 401 3.80 9.32 2.07
CA SER A 401 4.87 10.31 1.91
C SER A 401 5.97 9.86 0.94
N PHE A 402 6.20 8.54 0.85
CA PHE A 402 7.12 7.93 -0.10
C PHE A 402 6.34 7.11 -1.12
N LYS A 403 6.56 7.39 -2.40
CA LYS A 403 5.97 6.64 -3.51
C LYS A 403 7.07 6.00 -4.34
N VAL A 404 7.12 4.68 -4.29
CA VAL A 404 8.11 3.85 -5.00
C VAL A 404 7.46 3.33 -6.27
N ILE A 405 7.87 3.84 -7.42
CA ILE A 405 7.24 3.60 -8.72
C ILE A 405 8.13 2.67 -9.53
N LEU A 406 7.63 1.43 -9.76
CA LEU A 406 8.32 0.43 -10.58
C LEU A 406 7.80 0.42 -12.02
N GLY A 407 6.69 1.07 -12.28
CA GLY A 407 6.05 1.20 -13.59
C GLY A 407 4.56 1.43 -13.48
N ALA A 408 3.95 1.87 -14.60
CA ALA A 408 2.50 2.03 -14.74
C ALA A 408 2.11 1.88 -16.21
N THR A 409 1.09 1.04 -16.52
CA THR A 409 0.54 0.90 -17.86
C THR A 409 -0.79 1.64 -18.02
N ASP A 410 -1.53 1.84 -16.92
CA ASP A 410 -2.77 2.61 -16.96
C ASP A 410 -2.51 4.11 -17.05
N THR A 411 -3.28 4.79 -17.91
CA THR A 411 -3.11 6.22 -18.20
C THR A 411 -3.28 7.08 -16.95
N GLN A 412 -4.16 6.70 -16.03
CA GLN A 412 -4.44 7.47 -14.82
C GLN A 412 -3.22 7.52 -13.90
N SER A 413 -2.61 6.36 -13.62
CA SER A 413 -1.37 6.26 -12.83
C SER A 413 -0.22 6.99 -13.51
N GLN A 414 -0.06 6.83 -14.83
CA GLN A 414 0.97 7.52 -15.61
C GLN A 414 0.84 9.04 -15.50
N MET A 415 -0.37 9.58 -15.68
CA MET A 415 -0.62 11.02 -15.57
C MET A 415 -0.41 11.53 -14.13
N TYR A 416 -0.85 10.77 -13.14
CA TYR A 416 -0.66 11.13 -11.74
C TYR A 416 0.84 11.22 -11.39
N PHE A 417 1.63 10.22 -11.74
CA PHE A 417 3.07 10.22 -11.42
C PHE A 417 3.83 11.30 -12.19
N SER A 418 3.51 11.51 -13.46
CA SER A 418 4.10 12.57 -14.26
C SER A 418 3.87 13.95 -13.62
N ARG A 419 2.61 14.25 -13.23
CA ARG A 419 2.25 15.50 -12.55
C ARG A 419 2.89 15.63 -11.16
N LEU A 420 2.97 14.52 -10.41
CA LEU A 420 3.55 14.51 -9.07
C LEU A 420 5.06 14.83 -9.10
N ILE A 421 5.79 14.37 -10.11
CA ILE A 421 7.20 14.66 -10.31
C ILE A 421 7.41 16.09 -10.79
N GLY A 422 6.44 16.62 -11.58
CA GLY A 422 6.43 17.99 -12.02
C GLY A 422 7.01 18.20 -13.42
N ASP A 423 7.14 19.48 -13.77
CA ASP A 423 7.58 19.94 -15.08
C ASP A 423 8.96 20.59 -15.00
N VAL A 424 9.66 20.62 -16.14
CA VAL A 424 10.89 21.36 -16.34
C VAL A 424 10.69 22.43 -17.40
N LEU A 425 11.42 23.54 -17.28
CA LEU A 425 11.51 24.55 -18.34
C LEU A 425 12.66 24.16 -19.26
N MET A 426 12.37 23.98 -20.52
CA MET A 426 13.34 23.68 -21.57
C MET A 426 13.38 24.81 -22.59
N GLU A 427 14.55 25.17 -23.03
CA GLU A 427 14.70 26.07 -24.16
C GLU A 427 14.37 25.32 -25.46
N ALA A 428 13.30 25.72 -26.11
CA ALA A 428 12.95 25.26 -27.44
C ALA A 428 13.42 26.28 -28.48
N GLU A 429 14.11 25.77 -29.48
CA GLU A 429 14.65 26.55 -30.56
C GLU A 429 13.75 26.40 -31.80
N ASN A 430 13.21 27.51 -32.29
CA ASN A 430 12.48 27.56 -33.56
C ASN A 430 13.38 28.15 -34.65
N LEU A 431 13.62 27.34 -35.66
CA LEU A 431 14.29 27.76 -36.90
C LEU A 431 13.22 28.05 -37.94
N SER A 432 13.12 29.31 -38.37
CA SER A 432 12.29 29.71 -39.49
C SER A 432 13.18 30.03 -40.68
N VAL A 433 12.93 29.38 -41.81
CA VAL A 433 13.64 29.62 -43.06
C VAL A 433 12.65 30.35 -43.99
N GLY A 434 12.91 31.62 -44.24
CA GLY A 434 12.10 32.42 -45.17
C GLY A 434 12.67 32.44 -46.62
N VAL A 435 11.84 32.81 -47.58
CA VAL A 435 12.29 33.03 -48.98
C VAL A 435 12.21 34.55 -49.28
N PRO A 436 13.29 35.21 -49.64
CA PRO A 436 14.67 34.73 -49.87
C PRO A 436 15.35 34.31 -48.59
N LEU A 437 16.33 33.43 -48.68
CA LEU A 437 16.99 32.69 -47.58
C LEU A 437 17.33 33.60 -46.39
N ASN A 438 16.40 33.72 -45.48
CA ASN A 438 16.58 34.40 -44.22
C ASN A 438 16.30 33.40 -43.12
N VAL A 439 17.36 33.04 -42.36
CA VAL A 439 17.28 32.10 -41.24
C VAL A 439 17.12 32.91 -39.97
N SER A 440 15.93 32.89 -39.39
CA SER A 440 15.74 33.48 -38.06
C SER A 440 15.64 32.37 -37.01
N GLN A 441 16.39 32.58 -35.94
CA GLN A 441 16.51 31.66 -34.78
C GLN A 441 15.83 32.37 -33.60
N SER A 442 14.79 31.74 -33.03
CA SER A 442 14.15 32.25 -31.84
C SER A 442 14.16 31.17 -30.73
N TYR A 443 14.44 31.63 -29.56
CA TYR A 443 14.42 30.77 -28.36
C TYR A 443 13.16 31.12 -27.56
N HIS A 444 12.45 30.10 -27.12
CA HIS A 444 11.35 30.26 -26.18
C HIS A 444 11.44 29.19 -25.11
N LEU A 445 11.00 29.54 -23.91
CA LEU A 445 10.93 28.59 -22.81
C LEU A 445 9.60 27.80 -22.91
N GLU A 446 9.72 26.49 -23.03
CA GLU A 446 8.57 25.58 -23.04
C GLU A 446 8.57 24.76 -21.76
N ARG A 447 7.39 24.67 -21.13
CA ARG A 447 7.17 23.81 -19.98
C ARG A 447 6.85 22.40 -20.46
N ARG A 448 7.64 21.41 -20.06
CA ARG A 448 7.42 20.00 -20.41
C ARG A 448 7.47 19.13 -19.14
N PRO A 449 6.71 18.02 -19.09
CA PRO A 449 6.83 17.06 -18.00
C PRO A 449 8.27 16.58 -17.85
N TYR A 450 8.76 16.51 -16.61
CA TYR A 450 10.11 15.98 -16.34
C TYR A 450 10.20 14.51 -16.79
N ILE A 451 9.13 13.72 -16.57
CA ILE A 451 8.92 12.38 -17.13
C ILE A 451 7.58 12.35 -17.83
N TYR A 452 7.59 12.00 -19.12
CA TYR A 452 6.35 11.86 -19.87
C TYR A 452 5.51 10.70 -19.35
N PRO A 453 4.16 10.79 -19.33
CA PRO A 453 3.30 9.74 -18.82
C PRO A 453 3.60 8.36 -19.39
N HIS A 454 3.79 8.22 -20.69
CA HIS A 454 4.06 6.94 -21.36
C HIS A 454 5.41 6.30 -20.96
N ALA A 455 6.38 7.08 -20.47
CA ALA A 455 7.69 6.57 -20.06
C ALA A 455 7.60 5.65 -18.82
N PHE A 456 6.54 5.79 -18.01
CA PHE A 456 6.32 4.89 -16.87
C PHE A 456 6.03 3.44 -17.29
N GLN A 457 5.58 3.22 -18.53
CA GLN A 457 5.34 1.87 -19.05
C GLN A 457 6.62 1.07 -19.25
N THR A 458 7.73 1.73 -19.57
CA THR A 458 9.00 1.09 -19.93
C THR A 458 10.12 1.31 -18.91
N LEU A 459 9.78 1.70 -17.67
CA LEU A 459 10.77 1.93 -16.63
C LEU A 459 11.63 0.70 -16.39
N GLN A 460 12.95 0.88 -16.43
CA GLN A 460 13.94 -0.14 -16.10
C GLN A 460 14.33 -0.08 -14.62
N ASP A 461 14.47 1.14 -14.10
CA ASP A 461 14.84 1.44 -12.72
C ASP A 461 13.63 1.97 -11.94
N VAL A 462 13.79 2.16 -10.65
CA VAL A 462 12.75 2.61 -9.74
C VAL A 462 12.80 4.13 -9.57
N ILE A 463 11.66 4.78 -9.68
CA ILE A 463 11.52 6.19 -9.32
C ILE A 463 10.93 6.27 -7.93
N VAL A 464 11.54 7.07 -7.06
CA VAL A 464 11.04 7.33 -5.72
C VAL A 464 10.68 8.81 -5.61
N VAL A 465 9.44 9.07 -5.26
CA VAL A 465 8.98 10.41 -4.86
C VAL A 465 8.93 10.46 -3.36
N SER A 466 9.59 11.45 -2.77
CA SER A 466 9.72 11.65 -1.33
C SER A 466 9.43 13.10 -0.95
N PRO A 467 9.28 13.44 0.33
CA PRO A 467 9.18 14.84 0.78
C PRO A 467 10.39 15.71 0.41
N LYS A 468 11.51 15.09 0.03
CA LYS A 468 12.74 15.76 -0.42
C LYS A 468 12.83 15.90 -1.95
N GLY A 469 11.79 15.50 -2.69
CA GLY A 469 11.75 15.48 -4.14
C GLY A 469 11.80 14.08 -4.74
N ALA A 470 11.78 14.01 -6.07
CA ALA A 470 11.83 12.76 -6.83
C ALA A 470 13.27 12.43 -7.21
N PHE A 471 13.62 11.15 -7.21
CA PHE A 471 14.94 10.64 -7.62
C PHE A 471 14.82 9.21 -8.14
N GLN A 472 15.85 8.75 -8.84
CA GLN A 472 15.92 7.40 -9.39
C GLN A 472 16.88 6.54 -8.59
N VAL A 473 16.52 5.28 -8.41
CA VAL A 473 17.35 4.25 -7.79
C VAL A 473 17.40 3.03 -8.70
N LYS A 474 18.52 2.31 -8.66
CA LYS A 474 18.67 1.10 -9.46
C LYS A 474 17.84 -0.02 -8.88
N LYS A 475 17.03 -0.65 -9.73
CA LYS A 475 16.31 -1.85 -9.39
C LYS A 475 17.29 -2.99 -9.12
N HIS A 476 17.30 -3.48 -7.91
CA HIS A 476 18.24 -4.53 -7.51
C HIS A 476 17.50 -5.61 -6.70
N ARG A 477 17.89 -6.86 -6.90
CA ARG A 477 17.42 -8.02 -6.13
C ARG A 477 18.52 -8.44 -5.17
N PRO A 478 18.50 -7.94 -3.91
CA PRO A 478 19.64 -8.12 -3.00
C PRO A 478 19.96 -9.58 -2.66
N TRP A 479 19.00 -10.49 -2.71
CA TRP A 479 19.26 -11.91 -2.42
C TRP A 479 20.21 -12.61 -3.39
N VAL A 480 20.45 -12.03 -4.56
CA VAL A 480 21.41 -12.57 -5.53
C VAL A 480 22.86 -12.27 -5.12
N SER A 481 23.09 -11.24 -4.32
CA SER A 481 24.45 -10.71 -4.06
C SER A 481 24.79 -10.44 -2.60
N LEU A 482 23.81 -10.47 -1.67
CA LEU A 482 24.06 -10.15 -0.26
C LEU A 482 24.33 -11.41 0.56
N PRO A 483 25.31 -11.37 1.52
CA PRO A 483 25.68 -12.52 2.35
C PRO A 483 24.50 -13.12 3.15
N LYS A 484 23.56 -12.27 3.56
CA LYS A 484 22.33 -12.70 4.26
C LYS A 484 21.41 -13.55 3.38
N PHE A 485 21.54 -13.45 2.05
CA PHE A 485 20.71 -14.11 1.05
C PHE A 485 21.45 -15.18 0.24
N VAL A 486 22.79 -15.22 0.30
CA VAL A 486 23.58 -16.24 -0.38
C VAL A 486 23.56 -17.49 0.49
N LYS A 487 23.09 -18.60 -0.05
CA LYS A 487 23.20 -19.92 0.58
C LYS A 487 24.66 -20.16 0.93
N LYS A 488 24.99 -20.36 2.21
CA LYS A 488 26.19 -21.07 2.60
C LYS A 488 25.96 -22.57 2.39
#